data_21b526e7ad319d4f49d90d5b517fb5f7
#
_entry.id   21b526e7ad319d4f49d90d5b517fb5f7
#
_cell.length_a   1.000
_cell.length_b   1.000
_cell.length_c   1.000
_cell.angle_alpha   90.00
_cell.angle_beta   90.00
_cell.angle_gamma   90.00
#
_symmetry.space_group_name_H-M   'P 1'
#
loop_
_entity.id
_entity.type
_entity.pdbx_description
1 polymer ?
#
loop_
_entity_poly.entity_id
_entity_poly.type
_entity_poly.pdbx_seq_one_letter_code
_entity_poly.pdbx_strand_id
1 'polypeptide(L)'
;EMKRTLAYVTTPFLQFPLILDVLQANADREHQYDYPLWYNGHFVSLNFPYTKAGNELRILGTKNGYQHLWLEAWGQNESKNTSCFTFVNKNRFYTVSTATTPQTEIKMLRLGANDPDFNLRNETAFLIREKARKNHTFATSIETHGDYDVVMETSNNLVSSCEEVKVLMDTASYTVVKAIYKGGHFVLLCLSNTDNSKEKKHNLTIDGLDYTWNGRCGVFIR
;
A
#
# COMPACT_ATOMS: atom_id res chain seq x y z
N GLU A 1 -3.93 -12.64 -14.73
CA GLU A 1 -2.96 -11.60 -15.08
C GLU A 1 -2.68 -10.73 -13.86
N MET A 2 -1.42 -10.30 -13.69
CA MET A 2 -1.04 -9.32 -12.66
C MET A 2 -0.23 -8.21 -13.31
N LYS A 3 -0.58 -6.94 -12.99
CA LYS A 3 0.14 -5.75 -13.45
C LYS A 3 0.47 -4.86 -12.27
N ARG A 4 1.70 -4.38 -12.16
CA ARG A 4 2.11 -3.44 -11.11
C ARG A 4 2.63 -2.16 -11.74
N THR A 5 2.19 -1.03 -11.20
CA THR A 5 2.63 0.31 -11.61
C THR A 5 3.12 1.04 -10.38
N LEU A 6 4.36 1.55 -10.44
CA LEU A 6 4.95 2.40 -9.42
C LEU A 6 5.11 3.80 -10.01
N ALA A 7 4.49 4.80 -9.39
CA ALA A 7 4.67 6.20 -9.73
C ALA A 7 5.44 6.89 -8.62
N TYR A 8 6.63 7.40 -8.93
CA TYR A 8 7.43 8.25 -8.04
C TYR A 8 7.06 9.70 -8.31
N VAL A 9 6.48 10.37 -7.30
CA VAL A 9 5.82 11.67 -7.50
C VAL A 9 6.40 12.70 -6.54
N THR A 10 6.89 13.81 -7.09
CA THR A 10 7.25 15.01 -6.34
C THR A 10 6.06 15.97 -6.34
N THR A 11 5.69 16.49 -5.17
CA THR A 11 4.57 17.42 -5.02
C THR A 11 5.02 18.71 -4.32
N PRO A 12 4.32 19.83 -4.52
CA PRO A 12 4.65 21.08 -3.84
C PRO A 12 4.23 21.12 -2.36
N PHE A 13 3.40 20.15 -1.92
CA PHE A 13 2.83 20.11 -0.56
C PHE A 13 3.46 19.03 0.34
N LEU A 14 4.34 18.20 -0.18
CA LEU A 14 5.11 17.22 0.61
C LEU A 14 6.60 17.58 0.60
N GLN A 15 7.24 17.38 1.74
CA GLN A 15 8.68 17.63 1.87
C GLN A 15 9.51 16.64 1.03
N PHE A 16 9.05 15.41 0.91
CA PHE A 16 9.72 14.34 0.16
C PHE A 16 8.81 13.79 -0.92
N PRO A 17 9.37 13.23 -1.99
CA PRO A 17 8.59 12.50 -2.97
C PRO A 17 7.84 11.33 -2.34
N LEU A 18 6.68 11.02 -2.89
CA LEU A 18 5.88 9.85 -2.53
C LEU A 18 5.94 8.78 -3.61
N ILE A 19 5.55 7.56 -3.25
CA ILE A 19 5.34 6.47 -4.20
C ILE A 19 3.85 6.12 -4.18
N LEU A 20 3.21 6.14 -5.35
CA LEU A 20 1.94 5.45 -5.56
C LEU A 20 2.22 4.09 -6.17
N ASP A 21 1.79 3.04 -5.50
CA ASP A 21 1.95 1.65 -5.89
C ASP A 21 0.57 1.05 -6.17
N VAL A 22 0.36 0.64 -7.41
CA VAL A 22 -0.90 0.06 -7.87
C VAL A 22 -0.62 -1.33 -8.42
N LEU A 23 -1.15 -2.36 -7.74
CA LEU A 23 -1.10 -3.74 -8.19
C LEU A 23 -2.50 -4.20 -8.58
N GLN A 24 -2.70 -4.46 -9.87
CA GLN A 24 -3.92 -4.99 -10.44
C GLN A 24 -3.80 -6.50 -10.56
N ALA A 25 -4.77 -7.24 -10.05
CA ALA A 25 -4.87 -8.69 -10.17
C ALA A 25 -6.20 -9.05 -10.85
N ASN A 26 -6.14 -9.78 -11.95
CA ASN A 26 -7.30 -10.19 -12.75
C ASN A 26 -7.26 -11.69 -13.01
N ALA A 27 -8.40 -12.36 -12.79
CA ALA A 27 -8.56 -13.80 -13.02
C ALA A 27 -9.99 -14.16 -13.46
N ASP A 28 -10.15 -15.34 -14.06
CA ASP A 28 -11.44 -15.84 -14.53
C ASP A 28 -12.32 -16.37 -13.39
N ARG A 29 -11.70 -16.71 -12.25
CA ARG A 29 -12.38 -17.23 -11.06
C ARG A 29 -11.93 -16.50 -9.81
N GLU A 30 -12.65 -16.70 -8.72
CA GLU A 30 -12.31 -16.11 -7.43
C GLU A 30 -11.03 -16.72 -6.85
N HIS A 31 -10.18 -15.85 -6.33
CA HIS A 31 -8.93 -16.18 -5.66
C HIS A 31 -8.79 -15.42 -4.35
N GLN A 32 -7.84 -15.85 -3.55
CA GLN A 32 -7.23 -15.03 -2.53
C GLN A 32 -6.01 -14.35 -3.13
N TYR A 33 -5.94 -13.03 -2.98
CA TYR A 33 -4.79 -12.23 -3.37
C TYR A 33 -4.10 -11.71 -2.12
N ASP A 34 -2.80 -11.88 -2.08
CA ASP A 34 -1.93 -11.40 -1.02
C ASP A 34 -0.90 -10.43 -1.58
N TYR A 35 -0.91 -9.21 -1.05
CA TYR A 35 0.03 -8.17 -1.43
C TYR A 35 0.98 -7.90 -0.26
N PRO A 36 2.23 -8.42 -0.30
CA PRO A 36 3.22 -8.21 0.74
C PRO A 36 3.97 -6.88 0.54
N LEU A 37 4.17 -6.17 1.64
CA LEU A 37 4.96 -4.94 1.73
C LEU A 37 6.06 -5.19 2.77
N TRP A 38 7.26 -5.48 2.28
CA TRP A 38 8.44 -5.66 3.12
C TRP A 38 9.00 -4.31 3.54
N TYR A 39 9.42 -4.18 4.79
CA TYR A 39 10.02 -2.97 5.29
C TYR A 39 11.19 -3.26 6.25
N ASN A 40 12.10 -2.31 6.34
CA ASN A 40 13.18 -2.29 7.32
C ASN A 40 12.93 -1.19 8.34
N GLY A 41 13.31 -1.43 9.59
CA GLY A 41 13.16 -0.47 10.66
C GLY A 41 12.19 -0.91 11.73
N HIS A 42 11.74 0.03 12.54
CA HIS A 42 10.88 -0.26 13.68
C HIS A 42 9.44 0.17 13.40
N PHE A 43 8.53 -0.71 13.71
CA PHE A 43 7.09 -0.41 13.69
C PHE A 43 6.78 0.71 14.71
N VAL A 44 5.94 1.67 14.30
CA VAL A 44 5.54 2.82 15.12
C VAL A 44 4.05 2.78 15.44
N SER A 45 3.18 2.75 14.43
CA SER A 45 1.73 2.86 14.66
C SER A 45 0.88 2.29 13.53
N LEU A 46 -0.38 1.99 13.86
CA LEU A 46 -1.48 1.65 12.95
C LEU A 46 -2.66 2.59 13.21
N ASN A 47 -3.53 2.75 12.22
CA ASN A 47 -4.79 3.47 12.38
C ASN A 47 -6.01 2.56 12.57
N PHE A 48 -5.79 1.27 12.81
CA PHE A 48 -6.84 0.25 13.00
C PHE A 48 -6.48 -0.71 14.14
N PRO A 49 -7.48 -1.39 14.76
CA PRO A 49 -7.23 -2.37 15.80
C PRO A 49 -6.58 -3.63 15.24
N TYR A 50 -5.77 -4.28 16.07
CA TYR A 50 -5.13 -5.55 15.71
C TYR A 50 -5.10 -6.52 16.89
N THR A 51 -5.02 -7.81 16.57
CA THR A 51 -4.88 -8.89 17.53
C THR A 51 -3.50 -9.52 17.38
N LYS A 52 -2.78 -9.68 18.48
CA LYS A 52 -1.50 -10.42 18.50
C LYS A 52 -1.75 -11.92 18.36
N ALA A 53 -0.81 -12.62 17.75
CA ALA A 53 -0.91 -14.08 17.53
C ALA A 53 -0.85 -14.93 18.80
N GLY A 54 -0.71 -14.32 19.97
CA GLY A 54 -0.61 -15.00 21.26
C GLY A 54 0.84 -15.27 21.67
N ASN A 55 1.02 -16.21 22.62
CA ASN A 55 2.33 -16.52 23.17
C ASN A 55 3.15 -17.51 22.32
N GLU A 56 2.50 -18.15 21.34
CA GLU A 56 3.15 -19.11 20.46
C GLU A 56 3.28 -18.54 19.05
N LEU A 57 4.48 -18.57 18.51
CA LEU A 57 4.70 -18.25 17.10
C LEU A 57 4.09 -19.37 16.24
N ARG A 58 3.28 -18.97 15.28
CA ARG A 58 2.67 -19.87 14.31
C ARG A 58 2.95 -19.42 12.89
N ILE A 59 3.08 -20.38 12.00
CA ILE A 59 3.26 -20.12 10.58
C ILE A 59 1.98 -19.54 9.97
N LEU A 60 2.14 -18.69 8.93
CA LEU A 60 1.02 -18.12 8.21
C LEU A 60 0.19 -19.17 7.44
N GLY A 61 0.85 -20.24 7.00
CA GLY A 61 0.24 -21.34 6.27
C GLY A 61 1.25 -22.45 5.96
N THR A 62 0.81 -23.51 5.30
CA THR A 62 1.62 -24.72 5.06
C THR A 62 2.16 -24.84 3.64
N LYS A 63 1.76 -23.98 2.71
CA LYS A 63 2.10 -24.03 1.28
C LYS A 63 2.39 -22.61 0.74
N ASN A 64 2.90 -22.55 -0.49
CA ASN A 64 3.09 -21.31 -1.25
C ASN A 64 4.05 -20.29 -0.61
N GLY A 65 5.05 -20.74 0.14
CA GLY A 65 5.98 -19.88 0.86
C GLY A 65 5.48 -19.41 2.23
N TYR A 66 4.21 -19.58 2.56
CA TYR A 66 3.62 -19.19 3.86
C TYR A 66 4.18 -19.98 5.04
N GLN A 67 4.72 -21.17 4.80
CA GLN A 67 5.40 -21.98 5.81
C GLN A 67 6.67 -21.33 6.35
N HIS A 68 7.23 -20.33 5.63
CA HIS A 68 8.44 -19.60 6.03
C HIS A 68 8.14 -18.26 6.71
N LEU A 69 6.86 -17.95 6.92
CA LEU A 69 6.40 -16.69 7.50
C LEU A 69 5.77 -16.93 8.87
N TRP A 70 6.32 -16.28 9.89
CA TRP A 70 5.66 -16.18 11.19
C TRP A 70 4.52 -15.18 11.11
N LEU A 71 3.34 -15.55 11.62
CA LEU A 71 2.23 -14.64 11.85
C LEU A 71 2.37 -14.04 13.25
N GLU A 72 2.63 -12.74 13.33
CA GLU A 72 2.79 -12.02 14.60
C GLU A 72 1.51 -11.35 15.07
N ALA A 73 0.75 -10.78 14.14
CA ALA A 73 -0.53 -10.14 14.41
C ALA A 73 -1.39 -10.05 13.16
N TRP A 74 -2.67 -9.76 13.34
CA TRP A 74 -3.60 -9.46 12.24
C TRP A 74 -4.64 -8.44 12.68
N GLY A 75 -5.20 -7.73 11.71
CA GLY A 75 -6.26 -6.76 11.93
C GLY A 75 -7.09 -6.50 10.69
N GLN A 76 -8.18 -5.78 10.90
CA GLN A 76 -9.08 -5.29 9.85
C GLN A 76 -9.47 -3.86 10.20
N ASN A 77 -9.63 -3.02 9.19
CA ASN A 77 -10.11 -1.65 9.38
C ASN A 77 -11.59 -1.57 9.02
N GLU A 78 -12.44 -1.80 9.99
CA GLU A 78 -13.90 -1.80 9.80
C GLU A 78 -14.50 -0.39 9.68
N SER A 79 -13.76 0.62 10.14
CA SER A 79 -14.28 1.99 10.28
C SER A 79 -13.80 2.96 9.19
N LYS A 80 -12.78 2.62 8.44
CA LYS A 80 -12.15 3.50 7.44
C LYS A 80 -11.83 2.72 6.17
N ASN A 81 -11.85 3.42 5.04
CA ASN A 81 -11.51 2.87 3.72
C ASN A 81 -10.01 2.95 3.40
N THR A 82 -9.19 3.38 4.36
CA THR A 82 -7.74 3.46 4.23
C THR A 82 -7.08 2.98 5.50
N SER A 83 -6.28 1.96 5.37
CA SER A 83 -5.45 1.44 6.45
C SER A 83 -4.04 1.98 6.33
N CYS A 84 -3.53 2.49 7.45
CA CYS A 84 -2.20 3.08 7.51
C CYS A 84 -1.33 2.33 8.52
N PHE A 85 -0.08 2.12 8.15
CA PHE A 85 0.96 1.73 9.10
C PHE A 85 2.20 2.58 8.92
N THR A 86 2.78 2.98 10.05
CA THR A 86 3.97 3.81 10.10
C THR A 86 5.12 3.03 10.70
N PHE A 87 6.28 3.14 10.10
CA PHE A 87 7.55 2.63 10.62
C PHE A 87 8.63 3.71 10.52
N VAL A 88 9.66 3.57 11.34
CA VAL A 88 10.85 4.42 11.31
C VAL A 88 12.04 3.59 10.84
N ASN A 89 12.77 4.10 9.85
CA ASN A 89 14.04 3.52 9.41
C ASN A 89 15.11 4.59 9.50
N LYS A 90 16.16 4.28 10.27
CA LYS A 90 17.18 5.26 10.70
C LYS A 90 16.50 6.43 11.41
N ASN A 91 16.46 7.59 10.78
CA ASN A 91 15.87 8.80 11.32
C ASN A 91 14.66 9.33 10.52
N ARG A 92 14.04 8.51 9.66
CA ARG A 92 12.89 8.92 8.84
C ARG A 92 11.69 8.06 9.12
N PHE A 93 10.52 8.70 9.16
CA PHE A 93 9.24 8.00 9.21
C PHE A 93 8.74 7.71 7.80
N TYR A 94 8.13 6.56 7.65
CA TYR A 94 7.48 6.10 6.44
C TYR A 94 6.08 5.65 6.81
N THR A 95 5.08 6.20 6.15
CA THR A 95 3.71 5.73 6.30
C THR A 95 3.23 5.12 4.99
N VAL A 96 2.76 3.90 5.09
CA VAL A 96 2.09 3.18 4.01
C VAL A 96 0.60 3.30 4.26
N SER A 97 -0.09 3.98 3.35
CA SER A 97 -1.54 4.16 3.35
C SER A 97 -2.12 3.38 2.19
N THR A 98 -2.97 2.40 2.47
CA THR A 98 -3.54 1.51 1.46
C THR A 98 -5.05 1.58 1.45
N ALA A 99 -5.65 1.58 0.26
CA ALA A 99 -7.10 1.44 0.11
C ALA A 99 -7.55 0.08 0.63
N THR A 100 -8.51 0.06 1.54
CA THR A 100 -9.04 -1.16 2.15
C THR A 100 -10.56 -1.13 2.23
N THR A 101 -11.14 -2.30 2.41
CA THR A 101 -12.55 -2.50 2.72
C THR A 101 -12.69 -3.16 4.09
N PRO A 102 -13.87 -3.22 4.70
CA PRO A 102 -14.07 -3.97 5.94
C PRO A 102 -13.69 -5.46 5.87
N GLN A 103 -13.61 -6.03 4.66
CA GLN A 103 -13.21 -7.43 4.43
C GLN A 103 -11.70 -7.62 4.21
N THR A 104 -10.96 -6.53 4.01
CA THR A 104 -9.51 -6.58 3.84
C THR A 104 -8.84 -7.03 5.12
N GLU A 105 -8.11 -8.13 5.10
CA GLU A 105 -7.29 -8.59 6.23
C GLU A 105 -5.88 -8.04 6.10
N ILE A 106 -5.33 -7.49 7.18
CA ILE A 106 -3.92 -7.09 7.24
C ILE A 106 -3.21 -7.99 8.24
N LYS A 107 -2.10 -8.57 7.81
CA LYS A 107 -1.28 -9.47 8.64
C LYS A 107 0.10 -8.88 8.83
N MET A 108 0.59 -8.92 10.05
CA MET A 108 1.97 -8.57 10.40
C MET A 108 2.78 -9.86 10.44
N LEU A 109 3.82 -9.89 9.66
CA LEU A 109 4.60 -11.09 9.40
C LEU A 109 6.08 -10.85 9.66
N ARG A 110 6.78 -11.96 9.92
CA ARG A 110 8.22 -12.01 9.97
C ARG A 110 8.74 -13.23 9.23
N LEU A 111 9.77 -13.05 8.41
CA LEU A 111 10.47 -14.14 7.75
C LEU A 111 11.27 -14.96 8.78
N GLY A 112 11.46 -16.25 8.50
CA GLY A 112 12.36 -17.13 9.25
C GLY A 112 11.69 -18.35 9.89
N ALA A 113 10.40 -18.59 9.64
CA ALA A 113 9.74 -19.80 10.08
C ALA A 113 10.24 -21.02 9.29
N ASN A 114 10.39 -22.17 9.98
CA ASN A 114 10.80 -23.44 9.36
C ASN A 114 12.05 -23.32 8.46
N ASP A 115 13.01 -22.53 8.89
CA ASP A 115 14.27 -22.40 8.18
C ASP A 115 15.23 -23.50 8.70
N PRO A 116 15.56 -24.52 7.88
CA PRO A 116 16.41 -25.63 8.29
C PRO A 116 17.86 -25.21 8.56
N ASP A 117 18.31 -24.11 7.98
CA ASP A 117 19.69 -23.62 8.09
C ASP A 117 19.88 -22.57 9.18
N PHE A 118 18.90 -22.38 10.04
CA PHE A 118 18.89 -21.34 11.08
C PHE A 118 19.20 -19.95 10.50
N ASN A 119 18.64 -19.65 9.34
CA ASN A 119 18.78 -18.36 8.71
C ASN A 119 18.18 -17.30 9.64
N LEU A 120 19.05 -16.48 10.22
CA LEU A 120 18.69 -15.42 11.17
C LEU A 120 18.01 -14.22 10.50
N ARG A 121 17.51 -14.37 9.29
CA ARG A 121 16.67 -13.35 8.65
C ARG A 121 15.47 -13.06 9.52
N ASN A 122 15.27 -11.78 9.73
CA ASN A 122 14.22 -11.27 10.60
C ASN A 122 13.52 -10.09 9.92
N GLU A 123 13.29 -10.24 8.62
CA GLU A 123 12.63 -9.22 7.82
C GLU A 123 11.15 -9.21 8.13
N THR A 124 10.62 -8.02 8.33
CA THR A 124 9.21 -7.79 8.66
C THR A 124 8.42 -7.41 7.41
N ALA A 125 7.16 -7.77 7.40
CA ALA A 125 6.24 -7.40 6.35
C ALA A 125 4.83 -7.14 6.87
N PHE A 126 4.11 -6.27 6.17
CA PHE A 126 2.66 -6.26 6.16
C PHE A 126 2.17 -7.00 4.92
N LEU A 127 1.17 -7.86 5.10
CA LEU A 127 0.53 -8.56 4.02
C LEU A 127 -0.94 -8.15 3.99
N ILE A 128 -1.34 -7.53 2.89
CA ILE A 128 -2.72 -7.11 2.66
C ILE A 128 -3.40 -8.22 1.88
N ARG A 129 -4.47 -8.77 2.44
CA ARG A 129 -5.18 -9.93 1.90
C ARG A 129 -6.60 -9.60 1.50
N GLU A 130 -6.94 -9.93 0.27
CA GLU A 130 -8.31 -9.95 -0.25
C GLU A 130 -8.73 -11.38 -0.59
N LYS A 131 -9.92 -11.77 -0.15
CA LYS A 131 -10.47 -13.11 -0.39
C LYS A 131 -11.67 -13.05 -1.32
N ALA A 132 -11.89 -14.16 -2.05
CA ALA A 132 -13.06 -14.35 -2.93
C ALA A 132 -13.23 -13.21 -3.96
N ARG A 133 -12.12 -12.81 -4.61
CA ARG A 133 -12.12 -11.79 -5.66
C ARG A 133 -11.70 -12.41 -6.99
N LYS A 134 -12.42 -12.09 -8.07
CA LYS A 134 -11.96 -12.33 -9.44
C LYS A 134 -10.94 -11.28 -9.83
N ASN A 135 -11.30 -10.02 -9.61
CA ASN A 135 -10.46 -8.88 -9.90
C ASN A 135 -10.29 -8.06 -8.63
N HIS A 136 -9.08 -7.56 -8.41
CA HIS A 136 -8.80 -6.63 -7.31
C HIS A 136 -7.64 -5.72 -7.65
N THR A 137 -7.76 -4.45 -7.30
CA THR A 137 -6.70 -3.45 -7.42
C THR A 137 -6.27 -3.01 -6.02
N PHE A 138 -5.05 -3.39 -5.64
CA PHE A 138 -4.37 -2.82 -4.48
C PHE A 138 -3.83 -1.45 -4.86
N ALA A 139 -4.19 -0.44 -4.08
CA ALA A 139 -3.73 0.93 -4.27
C ALA A 139 -3.12 1.44 -2.97
N THR A 140 -1.88 1.87 -3.04
CA THR A 140 -1.07 2.23 -1.87
C THR A 140 -0.30 3.51 -2.13
N SER A 141 -0.31 4.42 -1.16
CA SER A 141 0.59 5.58 -1.09
C SER A 141 1.64 5.34 -0.02
N ILE A 142 2.91 5.51 -0.38
CA ILE A 142 4.03 5.44 0.57
C ILE A 142 4.60 6.85 0.69
N GLU A 143 4.42 7.46 1.86
CA GLU A 143 4.90 8.78 2.19
C GLU A 143 6.13 8.68 3.09
N THR A 144 7.21 9.35 2.71
CA THR A 144 8.35 9.63 3.58
C THR A 144 8.08 10.96 4.27
N HIS A 145 8.16 11.01 5.59
CA HIS A 145 7.89 12.24 6.35
C HIS A 145 8.68 12.30 7.65
N GLY A 146 8.73 13.47 8.21
CA GLY A 146 9.29 13.73 9.53
C GLY A 146 10.71 13.24 9.75
N ASP A 147 11.13 13.32 10.98
CA ASP A 147 12.44 12.82 11.44
C ASP A 147 12.42 12.48 12.93
N TYR A 148 13.31 11.58 13.30
CA TYR A 148 13.60 11.20 14.68
C TYR A 148 15.03 11.52 15.00
N ASP A 149 15.25 12.35 16.01
CA ASP A 149 16.57 12.65 16.56
C ASP A 149 16.86 11.68 17.71
N VAL A 150 17.80 10.76 17.48
CA VAL A 150 18.20 9.75 18.48
C VAL A 150 18.96 10.33 19.67
N VAL A 151 19.57 11.52 19.53
CA VAL A 151 20.34 12.16 20.61
C VAL A 151 19.41 12.90 21.56
N MET A 152 18.48 13.66 20.97
CA MET A 152 17.50 14.45 21.74
C MET A 152 16.24 13.65 22.09
N GLU A 153 16.09 12.44 21.56
CA GLU A 153 14.91 11.57 21.71
C GLU A 153 13.59 12.28 21.31
N THR A 154 13.68 13.13 20.30
CA THR A 154 12.54 13.91 19.80
C THR A 154 12.13 13.50 18.39
N SER A 155 10.86 13.67 18.09
CA SER A 155 10.32 13.41 16.75
C SER A 155 9.57 14.62 16.22
N ASN A 156 9.76 14.91 14.93
CA ASN A 156 9.04 15.95 14.20
C ASN A 156 8.20 15.31 13.11
N ASN A 157 6.99 15.84 12.86
CA ASN A 157 6.09 15.37 11.80
C ASN A 157 5.89 13.85 11.79
N LEU A 158 5.64 13.26 12.96
CA LEU A 158 5.41 11.83 13.15
C LEU A 158 4.19 11.30 12.38
N VAL A 159 3.20 12.16 12.12
CA VAL A 159 1.94 11.79 11.49
C VAL A 159 1.97 12.14 10.02
N SER A 160 1.70 11.15 9.18
CA SER A 160 1.54 11.29 7.73
C SER A 160 0.50 12.37 7.39
N SER A 161 0.69 13.01 6.26
CA SER A 161 -0.29 13.93 5.67
C SER A 161 -1.32 13.21 4.80
N CYS A 162 -1.09 11.94 4.44
CA CYS A 162 -2.06 11.14 3.68
C CYS A 162 -3.29 10.83 4.53
N GLU A 163 -4.46 11.29 4.09
CA GLU A 163 -5.74 11.08 4.77
C GLU A 163 -6.52 9.91 4.20
N GLU A 164 -6.42 9.72 2.88
CA GLU A 164 -7.19 8.66 2.22
C GLU A 164 -6.52 8.22 0.90
N VAL A 165 -6.64 6.93 0.60
CA VAL A 165 -6.33 6.35 -0.72
C VAL A 165 -7.57 5.66 -1.23
N LYS A 166 -7.95 5.96 -2.47
CA LYS A 166 -9.16 5.40 -3.13
C LYS A 166 -8.84 4.85 -4.50
N VAL A 167 -9.48 3.75 -4.84
CA VAL A 167 -9.66 3.31 -6.23
C VAL A 167 -10.97 3.91 -6.73
N LEU A 168 -10.90 4.96 -7.54
CA LEU A 168 -12.09 5.66 -8.05
C LEU A 168 -12.70 4.94 -9.25
N MET A 169 -11.87 4.26 -10.03
CA MET A 169 -12.28 3.52 -11.21
C MET A 169 -11.40 2.28 -11.37
N ASP A 170 -12.02 1.14 -11.65
CA ASP A 170 -11.33 -0.09 -11.99
C ASP A 170 -12.16 -0.84 -13.03
N THR A 171 -11.89 -0.55 -14.28
CA THR A 171 -12.61 -1.08 -15.45
C THR A 171 -11.64 -1.80 -16.39
N ALA A 172 -12.18 -2.49 -17.39
CA ALA A 172 -11.35 -3.10 -18.43
C ALA A 172 -10.45 -2.09 -19.15
N SER A 173 -10.88 -0.82 -19.28
CA SER A 173 -10.14 0.21 -20.02
C SER A 173 -9.26 1.07 -19.16
N TYR A 174 -9.69 1.39 -17.92
CA TYR A 174 -8.98 2.34 -17.07
C TYR A 174 -9.02 1.93 -15.60
N THR A 175 -7.92 2.22 -14.91
CA THR A 175 -7.83 2.21 -13.45
C THR A 175 -7.40 3.60 -12.99
N VAL A 176 -8.13 4.13 -12.00
CA VAL A 176 -7.87 5.46 -11.44
C VAL A 176 -7.73 5.37 -9.94
N VAL A 177 -6.61 5.84 -9.43
CA VAL A 177 -6.29 5.89 -8.00
C VAL A 177 -6.10 7.33 -7.57
N LYS A 178 -6.73 7.71 -6.45
CA LYS A 178 -6.59 9.04 -5.83
C LYS A 178 -6.04 8.90 -4.42
N ALA A 179 -4.93 9.55 -4.13
CA ALA A 179 -4.40 9.72 -2.79
C ALA A 179 -4.66 11.17 -2.34
N ILE A 180 -5.30 11.33 -1.18
CA ILE A 180 -5.75 12.62 -0.63
C ILE A 180 -4.90 12.92 0.59
N TYR A 181 -4.45 14.17 0.68
CA TYR A 181 -3.56 14.68 1.72
C TYR A 181 -4.19 15.85 2.45
N LYS A 182 -3.68 16.17 3.64
CA LYS A 182 -4.10 17.32 4.43
C LYS A 182 -4.19 18.61 3.59
N GLY A 183 -5.18 19.44 3.89
CA GLY A 183 -5.44 20.66 3.15
C GLY A 183 -6.22 20.46 1.84
N GLY A 184 -6.73 19.25 1.58
CA GLY A 184 -7.48 18.94 0.37
C GLY A 184 -6.62 18.69 -0.87
N HIS A 185 -5.30 18.63 -0.69
CA HIS A 185 -4.38 18.27 -1.76
C HIS A 185 -4.55 16.82 -2.19
N PHE A 186 -4.27 16.52 -3.45
CA PHE A 186 -4.32 15.12 -3.92
C PHE A 186 -3.35 14.83 -5.05
N VAL A 187 -3.04 13.55 -5.18
CA VAL A 187 -2.37 12.98 -6.35
C VAL A 187 -3.33 11.97 -6.98
N LEU A 188 -3.60 12.16 -8.28
CA LEU A 188 -4.42 11.28 -9.08
C LEU A 188 -3.55 10.54 -10.08
N LEU A 189 -3.61 9.22 -10.08
CA LEU A 189 -2.93 8.36 -11.05
C LEU A 189 -3.99 7.71 -11.94
N CYS A 190 -3.93 8.00 -13.23
CA CYS A 190 -4.78 7.41 -14.27
C CYS A 190 -3.98 6.41 -15.09
N LEU A 191 -4.46 5.17 -15.19
CA LEU A 191 -3.82 4.09 -15.94
C LEU A 191 -4.72 3.66 -17.09
N SER A 192 -4.15 3.54 -18.30
CA SER A 192 -4.78 2.83 -19.39
C SER A 192 -4.47 1.33 -19.27
N ASN A 193 -5.51 0.50 -19.26
CA ASN A 193 -5.37 -0.95 -19.09
C ASN A 193 -5.20 -1.68 -20.43
N THR A 194 -5.64 -1.07 -21.54
CA THR A 194 -5.72 -1.71 -22.85
C THR A 194 -4.71 -1.18 -23.87
N ASP A 195 -4.27 0.07 -23.72
CA ASP A 195 -3.39 0.71 -24.69
C ASP A 195 -2.12 1.24 -24.04
N ASN A 196 -0.99 0.73 -24.50
CA ASN A 196 0.35 1.11 -24.02
C ASN A 196 1.08 2.07 -24.98
N SER A 197 0.43 2.50 -26.08
CA SER A 197 1.02 3.42 -27.05
C SER A 197 1.29 4.78 -26.43
N LYS A 198 2.50 5.29 -26.55
CA LYS A 198 2.92 6.60 -26.02
C LYS A 198 2.18 7.77 -26.68
N GLU A 199 1.72 7.56 -27.92
CA GLU A 199 1.04 8.58 -28.72
C GLU A 199 -0.48 8.62 -28.45
N LYS A 200 -1.01 7.58 -27.81
CA LYS A 200 -2.44 7.53 -27.54
C LYS A 200 -2.86 8.59 -26.52
N LYS A 201 -3.74 9.45 -26.95
CA LYS A 201 -4.38 10.44 -26.07
C LYS A 201 -5.59 9.83 -25.37
N HIS A 202 -5.64 10.01 -24.05
CA HIS A 202 -6.73 9.59 -23.18
C HIS A 202 -7.40 10.83 -22.58
N ASN A 203 -8.71 10.73 -22.33
CA ASN A 203 -9.48 11.74 -21.63
C ASN A 203 -10.47 11.06 -20.69
N LEU A 204 -10.51 11.46 -19.43
CA LEU A 204 -11.47 10.99 -18.42
C LEU A 204 -12.00 12.16 -17.62
N THR A 205 -13.31 12.16 -17.40
CA THR A 205 -13.97 13.09 -16.46
C THR A 205 -14.08 12.40 -15.09
N ILE A 206 -13.45 12.96 -14.05
CA ILE A 206 -13.43 12.43 -12.70
C ILE A 206 -13.79 13.57 -11.73
N ASP A 207 -14.78 13.35 -10.88
CA ASP A 207 -15.30 14.37 -9.95
C ASP A 207 -15.66 15.70 -10.65
N GLY A 208 -16.19 15.62 -11.90
CA GLY A 208 -16.56 16.78 -12.71
C GLY A 208 -15.40 17.54 -13.38
N LEU A 209 -14.19 17.01 -13.32
CA LEU A 209 -12.99 17.59 -13.92
C LEU A 209 -12.45 16.69 -15.02
N ASP A 210 -12.03 17.31 -16.12
CA ASP A 210 -11.44 16.58 -17.25
C ASP A 210 -9.94 16.43 -17.09
N TYR A 211 -9.46 15.21 -17.21
CA TYR A 211 -8.06 14.83 -17.16
C TYR A 211 -7.63 14.24 -18.48
N THR A 212 -6.63 14.83 -19.09
CA THR A 212 -6.10 14.42 -20.40
C THR A 212 -4.62 14.08 -20.28
N TRP A 213 -4.21 12.93 -20.84
CA TRP A 213 -2.81 12.52 -20.88
C TRP A 213 -2.50 11.72 -22.14
N ASN A 214 -1.23 11.52 -22.41
CA ASN A 214 -0.76 10.63 -23.48
C ASN A 214 -0.07 9.41 -22.86
N GLY A 215 -0.21 8.26 -23.51
CA GLY A 215 0.45 7.02 -23.11
C GLY A 215 -0.25 6.30 -21.97
N ARG A 216 0.44 5.33 -21.39
CA ARG A 216 -0.15 4.40 -20.44
C ARG A 216 -0.63 5.02 -19.12
N CYS A 217 0.09 6.04 -18.62
CA CYS A 217 -0.25 6.63 -17.33
C CYS A 217 -0.19 8.16 -17.35
N GLY A 218 -1.14 8.78 -16.63
CA GLY A 218 -1.17 10.20 -16.31
C GLY A 218 -1.13 10.41 -14.80
N VAL A 219 -0.31 11.35 -14.34
CA VAL A 219 -0.24 11.78 -12.94
C VAL A 219 -0.65 13.24 -12.84
N PHE A 220 -1.60 13.52 -11.98
CA PHE A 220 -2.12 14.87 -11.77
C PHE A 220 -2.03 15.23 -10.28
N ILE A 221 -1.59 16.45 -10.00
CA ILE A 221 -1.32 16.95 -8.64
C ILE A 221 -2.13 18.24 -8.46
N ARG A 222 -2.84 18.34 -7.35
CA ARG A 222 -3.60 19.52 -6.96
C ARG A 222 -3.54 19.77 -5.46
#